data_186a0d2583b0d5527dfb06d36981e0f7
#
_entry.id   186a0d2583b0d5527dfb06d36981e0f7
#
_cell.length_a   1.000
_cell.length_b   1.000
_cell.length_c   1.000
_cell.angle_alpha   90.00
_cell.angle_beta   90.00
_cell.angle_gamma   90.00
#
_symmetry.space_group_name_H-M   'P 1'
#
loop_
_entity.id
_entity.type
_entity.pdbx_description
1 polymer ?
#
loop_
_entity_poly.entity_id
_entity_poly.type
_entity_poly.pdbx_seq_one_letter_code
_entity_poly.pdbx_strand_id
1 'polypeptide(L)'
;SRPLVAGGICVDERAHTVFVNEQEVQLTLKEYQLLCLLMKNRGAVLTRDVLLENIWGYNNESETRTVDVHIRTLRQKLGADGALIETVRGVGYRMGEHT
;
A
#
# COMPACT_ATOMS: atom_id res chain seq x y z
N SER A 1 14.94 13.61 -4.22
CA SER A 1 13.62 13.03 -4.38
C SER A 1 12.76 13.30 -3.15
N ARG A 2 11.49 13.44 -3.37
CA ARG A 2 10.55 13.78 -2.31
C ARG A 2 9.96 12.55 -1.66
N PRO A 3 9.68 12.59 -0.36
CA PRO A 3 8.98 11.48 0.27
C PRO A 3 7.54 11.38 -0.26
N LEU A 4 6.99 10.18 -0.16
CA LEU A 4 5.58 9.96 -0.48
C LEU A 4 4.77 10.30 0.77
N VAL A 5 3.74 11.13 0.60
CA VAL A 5 2.91 11.57 1.73
C VAL A 5 1.44 11.38 1.39
N ALA A 6 0.68 10.80 2.31
CA ALA A 6 -0.77 10.67 2.21
C ALA A 6 -1.32 10.69 3.63
N GLY A 7 -2.14 11.71 3.96
CA GLY A 7 -2.62 11.88 5.32
C GLY A 7 -1.45 11.98 6.29
N GLY A 8 -1.45 11.15 7.32
CA GLY A 8 -0.33 11.07 8.26
C GLY A 8 0.77 10.12 7.85
N ILE A 9 0.62 9.43 6.71
CA ILE A 9 1.60 8.45 6.24
C ILE A 9 2.71 9.15 5.46
N CYS A 10 3.96 8.87 5.82
CA CYS A 10 5.13 9.43 5.14
C CYS A 10 6.10 8.29 4.85
N VAL A 11 6.46 8.11 3.58
CA VAL A 11 7.40 7.07 3.15
C VAL A 11 8.62 7.72 2.53
N ASP A 12 9.79 7.39 3.09
CA ASP A 12 11.06 7.79 2.51
C ASP A 12 11.64 6.57 1.80
N GLU A 13 11.56 6.56 0.46
CA GLU A 13 12.01 5.42 -0.31
C GLU A 13 13.53 5.25 -0.27
N ARG A 14 14.29 6.34 -0.12
CA ARG A 14 15.74 6.25 -0.04
C ARG A 14 16.17 5.55 1.24
N ALA A 15 15.50 5.88 2.34
CA ALA A 15 15.81 5.28 3.64
C ALA A 15 15.03 3.99 3.88
N HIS A 16 14.05 3.69 3.03
CA HIS A 16 13.16 2.53 3.18
C HIS A 16 12.45 2.56 4.55
N THR A 17 11.93 3.75 4.91
CA THR A 17 11.25 3.96 6.19
C THR A 17 9.82 4.44 5.98
N VAL A 18 8.97 4.06 6.92
CA VAL A 18 7.56 4.47 6.93
C VAL A 18 7.24 5.08 8.28
N PHE A 19 6.66 6.26 8.26
CA PHE A 19 6.17 6.93 9.47
C PHE A 19 4.69 7.19 9.33
N VAL A 20 3.97 7.04 10.43
CA VAL A 20 2.57 7.41 10.52
C VAL A 20 2.43 8.36 11.70
N ASN A 21 2.02 9.60 11.42
CA ASN A 21 1.91 10.65 12.43
C ASN A 21 3.19 10.74 13.27
N GLU A 22 4.33 10.77 12.57
CA GLU A 22 5.67 10.95 13.14
C GLU A 22 6.20 9.76 13.94
N GLN A 23 5.50 8.62 13.90
CA GLN A 23 5.98 7.40 14.54
C GLN A 23 6.34 6.37 13.49
N GLU A 24 7.53 5.79 13.63
CA GLU A 24 7.97 4.78 12.67
C GLU A 24 7.14 3.50 12.78
N VAL A 25 6.79 2.96 11.63
CA VAL A 25 6.00 1.73 11.53
C VAL A 25 6.83 0.70 10.78
N GLN A 26 6.90 -0.51 11.34
CA GLN A 26 7.62 -1.61 10.71
C GLN A 26 6.68 -2.41 9.81
N LEU A 27 7.03 -2.50 8.54
CA LEU A 27 6.26 -3.26 7.55
C LEU A 27 7.13 -4.39 7.00
N THR A 28 6.47 -5.46 6.57
CA THR A 28 7.17 -6.48 5.78
C THR A 28 7.50 -5.89 4.40
N LEU A 29 8.41 -6.53 3.68
CA LEU A 29 8.78 -6.04 2.36
C LEU A 29 7.57 -5.94 1.43
N LYS A 30 6.70 -6.96 1.44
CA LYS A 30 5.53 -6.95 0.57
C LYS A 30 4.53 -5.85 0.94
N GLU A 31 4.32 -5.64 2.24
CA GLU A 31 3.46 -4.55 2.72
C GLU A 31 4.03 -3.20 2.31
N TYR A 32 5.34 -3.03 2.45
CA TYR A 32 6.01 -1.80 2.05
C TYR A 32 5.84 -1.54 0.56
N GLN A 33 6.08 -2.56 -0.27
CA GLN A 33 5.95 -2.45 -1.72
C GLN A 33 4.53 -2.11 -2.14
N LEU A 34 3.53 -2.74 -1.49
CA LEU A 34 2.12 -2.43 -1.75
C LEU A 34 1.82 -0.97 -1.42
N LEU A 35 2.26 -0.52 -0.26
CA LEU A 35 2.03 0.86 0.16
C LEU A 35 2.63 1.84 -0.83
N CYS A 36 3.88 1.63 -1.22
CA CYS A 36 4.55 2.52 -2.17
C CYS A 36 3.84 2.56 -3.52
N LEU A 37 3.42 1.40 -4.02
CA LEU A 37 2.75 1.33 -5.30
C LEU A 37 1.42 2.07 -5.28
N LEU A 38 0.66 1.90 -4.20
CA LEU A 38 -0.62 2.61 -4.03
C LEU A 38 -0.40 4.11 -3.91
N MET A 39 0.61 4.53 -3.14
CA MET A 39 0.88 5.96 -2.94
C MET A 39 1.38 6.63 -4.21
N LYS A 40 2.17 5.93 -5.02
CA LYS A 40 2.66 6.47 -6.30
C LYS A 40 1.54 6.60 -7.34
N ASN A 41 0.48 5.82 -7.19
CA ASN A 41 -0.66 5.83 -8.09
C ASN A 41 -1.91 6.40 -7.41
N ARG A 42 -1.69 7.32 -6.52
CA ARG A 42 -2.73 7.92 -5.69
C ARG A 42 -3.94 8.35 -6.51
N GLY A 43 -5.11 7.98 -6.05
CA GLY A 43 -6.38 8.26 -6.73
C GLY A 43 -6.75 7.24 -7.80
N ALA A 44 -5.80 6.44 -8.27
CA ALA A 44 -6.07 5.43 -9.29
C ALA A 44 -6.40 4.09 -8.63
N VAL A 45 -7.39 3.39 -9.18
CA VAL A 45 -7.71 2.04 -8.73
C VAL A 45 -6.74 1.06 -9.37
N LEU A 46 -6.07 0.27 -8.53
CA LEU A 46 -5.19 -0.79 -8.99
C LEU A 46 -5.91 -2.11 -8.76
N THR A 47 -6.02 -2.92 -9.81
CA THR A 47 -6.69 -4.22 -9.70
C THR A 47 -5.84 -5.17 -8.89
N ARG A 48 -6.49 -6.20 -8.33
CA ARG A 48 -5.76 -7.23 -7.60
C ARG A 48 -4.72 -7.92 -8.46
N ASP A 49 -5.05 -8.16 -9.74
CA ASP A 49 -4.10 -8.78 -10.66
C ASP A 49 -2.88 -7.90 -10.92
N VAL A 50 -3.09 -6.60 -11.10
CA VAL A 50 -1.99 -5.65 -11.28
C VAL A 50 -1.10 -5.63 -10.04
N LEU A 51 -1.70 -5.58 -8.85
CA LEU A 51 -0.95 -5.59 -7.61
C LEU A 51 -0.16 -6.89 -7.44
N LEU A 52 -0.80 -8.02 -7.75
CA LEU A 52 -0.16 -9.32 -7.63
C LEU A 52 1.05 -9.40 -8.56
N GLU A 53 0.87 -9.03 -9.82
CA GLU A 53 1.93 -9.09 -10.82
C GLU A 53 3.10 -8.18 -10.48
N ASN A 54 2.82 -6.95 -10.03
CA ASN A 54 3.88 -5.99 -9.72
C ASN A 54 4.66 -6.34 -8.47
N ILE A 55 4.03 -6.94 -7.48
CA ILE A 55 4.66 -7.21 -6.19
C ILE A 55 5.19 -8.64 -6.12
N TRP A 56 4.46 -9.61 -6.66
CA TRP A 56 4.82 -11.03 -6.61
C TRP A 56 5.38 -11.57 -7.92
N GLY A 57 5.19 -10.85 -9.04
CA GLY A 57 5.73 -11.21 -10.35
C GLY A 57 4.72 -11.91 -11.24
N TYR A 58 5.03 -11.92 -12.54
CA TYR A 58 4.10 -12.47 -13.56
C TYR A 58 3.96 -13.97 -13.50
N ASN A 59 5.02 -14.67 -13.10
CA ASN A 59 5.04 -16.13 -13.09
C ASN A 59 4.80 -16.71 -11.70
N ASN A 60 4.23 -15.92 -10.80
CA ASN A 60 3.94 -16.39 -9.46
C ASN A 60 2.77 -17.37 -9.48
N GLU A 61 2.74 -18.25 -8.48
CA GLU A 61 1.64 -19.20 -8.32
C GLU A 61 0.65 -18.75 -7.26
N SER A 62 0.81 -17.52 -6.78
CA SER A 62 -0.06 -16.97 -5.72
C SER A 62 -1.41 -16.55 -6.29
N GLU A 63 -2.43 -16.65 -5.47
CA GLU A 63 -3.76 -16.17 -5.81
C GLU A 63 -3.92 -14.71 -5.39
N THR A 64 -4.88 -14.02 -6.01
CA THR A 64 -5.16 -12.62 -5.67
C THR A 64 -5.56 -12.44 -4.20
N ARG A 65 -6.03 -13.50 -3.56
CA ARG A 65 -6.30 -13.49 -2.11
C ARG A 65 -5.06 -13.08 -1.31
N THR A 66 -3.87 -13.41 -1.81
CA THR A 66 -2.62 -13.03 -1.16
C THR A 66 -2.52 -11.52 -1.02
N VAL A 67 -2.96 -10.78 -2.04
CA VAL A 67 -3.00 -9.32 -1.99
C VAL A 67 -3.92 -8.85 -0.86
N ASP A 68 -5.11 -9.43 -0.77
CA ASP A 68 -6.10 -9.03 0.24
C ASP A 68 -5.56 -9.23 1.66
N VAL A 69 -4.87 -10.33 1.90
CA VAL A 69 -4.28 -10.61 3.21
C VAL A 69 -3.24 -9.54 3.57
N HIS A 70 -2.37 -9.20 2.61
CA HIS A 70 -1.34 -8.20 2.86
C HIS A 70 -1.91 -6.79 3.02
N ILE A 71 -2.97 -6.47 2.29
CA ILE A 71 -3.67 -5.19 2.47
C ILE A 71 -4.26 -5.11 3.88
N ARG A 72 -4.84 -6.20 4.36
CA ARG A 72 -5.43 -6.24 5.69
C ARG A 72 -4.38 -5.97 6.78
N THR A 73 -3.25 -6.68 6.71
CA THR A 73 -2.19 -6.49 7.70
C THR A 73 -1.57 -5.10 7.58
N LEU A 74 -1.41 -4.60 6.36
CA LEU A 74 -0.89 -3.25 6.13
C LEU A 74 -1.80 -2.22 6.78
N ARG A 75 -3.11 -2.31 6.56
CA ARG A 75 -4.08 -1.38 7.17
C ARG A 75 -3.99 -1.39 8.69
N GLN A 76 -3.85 -2.58 9.26
CA GLN A 76 -3.75 -2.70 10.72
C GLN A 76 -2.51 -1.98 11.25
N LYS A 77 -1.39 -2.13 10.57
CA LYS A 77 -0.14 -1.51 10.98
C LYS A 77 -0.16 0.01 10.83
N LEU A 78 -0.90 0.51 9.84
CA LEU A 78 -1.03 1.95 9.63
C LEU A 78 -2.01 2.61 10.62
N GLY A 79 -2.80 1.82 11.33
CA GLY A 79 -3.74 2.34 12.30
C GLY A 79 -4.87 3.11 11.63
N ALA A 80 -5.23 4.27 12.19
CA ALA A 80 -6.33 5.07 11.66
C ALA A 80 -6.12 5.48 10.20
N ASP A 81 -4.87 5.73 9.82
CA ASP A 81 -4.56 6.14 8.44
C ASP A 81 -4.63 4.96 7.46
N GLY A 82 -4.79 3.74 7.94
CA GLY A 82 -5.06 2.59 7.08
C GLY A 82 -6.33 2.74 6.28
N ALA A 83 -7.27 3.56 6.75
CA ALA A 83 -8.52 3.84 6.04
C ALA A 83 -8.29 4.60 4.72
N LEU A 84 -7.12 5.20 4.54
CA LEU A 84 -6.77 5.85 3.28
C LEU A 84 -6.63 4.83 2.15
N ILE A 85 -6.33 3.59 2.47
CA ILE A 85 -6.33 2.52 1.48
C ILE A 85 -7.77 2.04 1.34
N GLU A 86 -8.40 2.43 0.25
CA GLU A 86 -9.81 2.14 0.00
C GLU A 86 -9.97 0.85 -0.78
N THR A 87 -10.99 0.07 -0.43
CA THR A 87 -11.38 -1.09 -1.20
C THR A 87 -12.39 -0.64 -2.25
N VAL A 88 -12.07 -0.91 -3.52
CA VAL A 88 -13.03 -0.70 -4.60
C VAL A 88 -13.62 -2.06 -4.92
N ARG A 89 -14.82 -2.29 -4.43
CA ARG A 89 -15.45 -3.59 -4.41
C ARG A 89 -15.52 -4.22 -5.79
N GLY A 90 -15.03 -5.45 -5.88
CA GLY A 90 -15.03 -6.19 -7.14
C GLY A 90 -13.95 -5.76 -8.13
N VAL A 91 -13.12 -4.78 -7.79
CA VAL A 91 -12.09 -4.26 -8.68
C VAL A 91 -10.69 -4.37 -8.06
N GLY A 92 -10.46 -3.70 -6.94
CA GLY A 92 -9.15 -3.69 -6.31
C GLY A 92 -9.05 -2.66 -5.19
N TYR A 93 -7.92 -1.96 -5.18
CA TYR A 93 -7.62 -1.02 -4.10
C TYR A 93 -7.14 0.32 -4.64
N ARG A 94 -7.30 1.35 -3.83
CA ARG A 94 -6.94 2.70 -4.23
C ARG A 94 -6.47 3.46 -2.99
N MET A 95 -5.39 4.23 -3.16
CA MET A 95 -5.01 5.19 -2.13
C MET A 95 -5.88 6.43 -2.31
N GLY A 96 -6.60 6.82 -1.27
CA GLY A 96 -7.47 7.98 -1.32
C GLY A 96 -6.71 9.29 -1.53
N GLU A 97 -7.38 10.27 -2.12
CA GLU A 97 -6.81 11.59 -2.39
C GLU A 97 -7.22 12.59 -1.32
N HIS A 98 -6.94 12.26 -0.08
CA HIS A 98 -7.23 13.20 1.01
C HIS A 98 -6.05 14.10 1.27
N THR A 99 -6.33 15.35 1.42
CA THR A 99 -5.34 16.35 1.77
C THR A 99 -5.38 16.65 3.25
#